data_12675ed84760f7c73ad069187c76bd0e
#
_entry.id   12675ed84760f7c73ad069187c76bd0e
#
_cell.length_a   1.000
_cell.length_b   1.000
_cell.length_c   1.000
_cell.angle_alpha   90.00
_cell.angle_beta   90.00
_cell.angle_gamma   90.00
#
_symmetry.space_group_name_H-M   'P 1'
#
loop_
_entity.id
_entity.type
_entity.pdbx_description
1 polymer ?
#
loop_
_entity_poly.entity_id
_entity_poly.type
_entity_poly.pdbx_seq_one_letter_code
_entity_poly.pdbx_strand_id
1 'polypeptide(L)'
;MLDAAAERFRLLAEPTRLRLLNELEAADEIPVGELAERAGVGLSNTSKHLHQLERAGLVGRRRVGTTILYRVADPVIPQLCEIVCASLRRRYAALAEQA
;
A
#
# COMPACT_ATOMS: atom_id res chain seq x y z
N MET A 1 12.06 14.83 13.42
CA MET A 1 11.04 14.74 12.36
C MET A 1 11.55 14.03 11.11
N LEU A 2 12.74 14.36 10.62
CA LEU A 2 13.29 13.73 9.41
C LEU A 2 13.57 12.23 9.61
N ASP A 3 14.00 11.83 10.78
CA ASP A 3 14.23 10.41 11.08
C ASP A 3 12.91 9.63 11.04
N ALA A 4 11.83 10.20 11.58
CA ALA A 4 10.51 9.60 11.54
C ALA A 4 9.98 9.53 10.09
N ALA A 5 10.21 10.57 9.29
CA ALA A 5 9.83 10.57 7.88
C ALA A 5 10.61 9.48 7.12
N ALA A 6 11.91 9.34 7.38
CA ALA A 6 12.73 8.32 6.75
C ALA A 6 12.22 6.90 7.07
N GLU A 7 11.81 6.66 8.32
CA GLU A 7 11.21 5.39 8.73
C GLU A 7 9.89 5.13 7.97
N ARG A 8 9.07 6.17 7.79
CA ARG A 8 7.83 6.05 7.03
C ARG A 8 8.10 5.70 5.58
N PHE A 9 9.07 6.35 4.94
CA PHE A 9 9.47 6.03 3.57
C PHE A 9 10.03 4.62 3.47
N ARG A 10 10.83 4.20 4.44
CA ARG A 10 11.40 2.84 4.45
C ARG A 10 10.28 1.79 4.54
N LEU A 11 9.28 2.04 5.37
CA LEU A 11 8.13 1.13 5.50
C LEU A 11 7.38 0.99 4.18
N LEU A 12 7.26 2.07 3.40
CA LEU A 12 6.55 2.08 2.13
C LEU A 12 7.41 1.59 0.96
N ALA A 13 8.74 1.65 1.07
CA ALA A 13 9.67 1.34 -0.02
C ALA A 13 9.89 -0.17 -0.18
N GLU A 14 8.80 -0.95 -0.21
CA GLU A 14 8.84 -2.39 -0.40
C GLU A 14 7.74 -2.74 -1.42
N PRO A 15 8.11 -3.36 -2.57
CA PRO A 15 7.16 -3.56 -3.67
C PRO A 15 5.89 -4.31 -3.29
N THR A 16 6.01 -5.33 -2.44
CA THR A 16 4.84 -6.12 -1.99
C THR A 16 3.87 -5.25 -1.21
N ARG A 17 4.38 -4.39 -0.33
CA ARG A 17 3.53 -3.46 0.43
C ARG A 17 2.84 -2.46 -0.46
N LEU A 18 3.53 -1.95 -1.48
CA LEU A 18 2.93 -1.03 -2.45
C LEU A 18 1.82 -1.70 -3.25
N ARG A 19 2.01 -2.96 -3.66
CA ARG A 19 0.96 -3.72 -4.34
C ARG A 19 -0.26 -3.92 -3.45
N LEU A 20 -0.03 -4.27 -2.18
CA LEU A 20 -1.12 -4.46 -1.22
C LEU A 20 -1.88 -3.15 -0.98
N LEU A 21 -1.17 -2.05 -0.80
CA LEU A 21 -1.79 -0.75 -0.59
C LEU A 21 -2.58 -0.28 -1.80
N ASN A 22 -2.08 -0.54 -3.00
CA ASN A 22 -2.77 -0.20 -4.24
C ASN A 22 -4.09 -0.96 -4.38
N GLU A 23 -4.09 -2.26 -4.12
CA GLU A 23 -5.30 -3.08 -4.15
C GLU A 23 -6.28 -2.69 -3.04
N LEU A 24 -5.75 -2.37 -1.87
CA LEU A 24 -6.55 -1.96 -0.72
C LEU A 24 -7.28 -0.65 -1.00
N GLU A 25 -6.59 0.31 -1.58
CA GLU A 25 -7.19 1.58 -1.96
C GLU A 25 -8.31 1.39 -2.98
N ALA A 26 -8.07 0.58 -4.01
CA ALA A 26 -9.06 0.33 -5.06
C ALA A 26 -10.32 -0.34 -4.53
N ALA A 27 -10.21 -1.13 -3.47
CA ALA A 27 -11.34 -1.88 -2.91
C ALA A 27 -12.13 -1.11 -1.85
N ASP A 28 -11.60 -0.01 -1.33
CA ASP A 28 -12.07 0.73 -0.16
C ASP A 28 -11.94 -0.10 1.13
N GLU A 29 -12.57 -1.26 1.17
CA GLU A 29 -12.54 -2.17 2.32
C GLU A 29 -12.59 -3.61 1.80
N ILE A 30 -11.72 -4.49 2.35
CA ILE A 30 -11.56 -5.83 1.79
C ILE A 30 -11.08 -6.83 2.85
N PRO A 31 -11.55 -8.08 2.82
CA PRO A 31 -11.02 -9.15 3.66
C PRO A 31 -9.58 -9.49 3.28
N VAL A 32 -8.78 -9.90 4.27
CA VAL A 32 -7.36 -10.20 4.06
C VAL A 32 -7.12 -11.29 3.01
N GLY A 33 -7.97 -12.31 2.99
CA GLY A 33 -7.84 -13.41 2.00
C GLY A 33 -8.05 -12.95 0.57
N GLU A 34 -9.04 -12.10 0.36
CA GLU A 34 -9.31 -11.53 -0.96
C GLU A 34 -8.22 -10.55 -1.38
N LEU A 35 -7.71 -9.75 -0.45
CA LEU A 35 -6.59 -8.84 -0.71
C LEU A 35 -5.35 -9.61 -1.15
N ALA A 36 -5.01 -10.68 -0.43
CA ALA A 36 -3.87 -11.54 -0.75
C ALA A 36 -3.99 -12.10 -2.16
N GLU A 37 -5.17 -12.57 -2.51
CA GLU A 37 -5.48 -13.14 -3.82
C GLU A 37 -5.30 -12.10 -4.93
N ARG A 38 -5.88 -10.92 -4.77
CA ARG A 38 -5.77 -9.83 -5.75
C ARG A 38 -4.35 -9.35 -5.96
N ALA A 39 -3.58 -9.27 -4.89
CA ALA A 39 -2.19 -8.81 -4.95
C ALA A 39 -1.21 -9.91 -5.39
N GLY A 40 -1.65 -11.15 -5.43
CA GLY A 40 -0.80 -12.28 -5.75
C GLY A 40 0.24 -12.56 -4.67
N VAL A 41 -0.11 -12.35 -3.41
CA VAL A 41 0.76 -12.50 -2.25
C VAL A 41 0.19 -13.59 -1.34
N GLY A 42 1.05 -14.39 -0.74
CA GLY A 42 0.61 -15.42 0.19
C GLY A 42 -0.12 -14.83 1.40
N LEU A 43 -1.11 -15.56 1.91
CA LEU A 43 -1.95 -15.09 3.01
C LEU A 43 -1.15 -14.70 4.26
N SER A 44 -0.22 -15.55 4.67
CA SER A 44 0.63 -15.32 5.84
C SER A 44 1.49 -14.08 5.67
N ASN A 45 2.08 -13.90 4.50
CA ASN A 45 2.91 -12.73 4.19
C ASN A 45 2.06 -11.45 4.14
N THR A 46 0.87 -11.52 3.55
CA THR A 46 -0.08 -10.41 3.52
C THR A 46 -0.44 -9.96 4.94
N SER A 47 -0.79 -10.89 5.82
CA SER A 47 -1.12 -10.59 7.22
C SER A 47 0.04 -9.91 7.93
N LYS A 48 1.25 -10.39 7.70
CA LYS A 48 2.47 -9.82 8.30
C LYS A 48 2.67 -8.37 7.89
N HIS A 49 2.55 -8.09 6.59
CA HIS A 49 2.66 -6.73 6.07
C HIS A 49 1.56 -5.80 6.61
N LEU A 50 0.32 -6.29 6.65
CA LEU A 50 -0.81 -5.50 7.15
C LEU A 50 -0.65 -5.15 8.63
N HIS A 51 -0.14 -6.07 9.45
CA HIS A 51 0.11 -5.79 10.86
C HIS A 51 1.14 -4.67 11.04
N GLN A 52 2.19 -4.66 10.25
CA GLN A 52 3.20 -3.60 10.30
C GLN A 52 2.63 -2.25 9.85
N LEU A 53 1.84 -2.25 8.80
CA LEU A 53 1.19 -1.05 8.30
C LEU A 53 0.15 -0.51 9.29
N GLU A 54 -0.57 -1.40 9.96
CA GLU A 54 -1.54 -1.02 10.99
C GLU A 54 -0.86 -0.36 12.18
N ARG A 55 0.26 -0.91 12.65
CA ARG A 55 1.02 -0.32 13.75
C ARG A 55 1.49 1.09 13.42
N ALA A 56 1.77 1.36 12.16
CA ALA A 56 2.20 2.68 11.71
C ALA A 56 1.03 3.63 11.46
N GLY A 57 -0.21 3.16 11.62
CA GLY A 57 -1.40 3.97 11.40
C GLY A 57 -1.76 4.17 9.94
N LEU A 58 -1.17 3.40 9.03
CA LEU A 58 -1.40 3.55 7.59
C LEU A 58 -2.61 2.76 7.10
N VAL A 59 -2.92 1.64 7.75
CA VAL A 59 -4.13 0.86 7.48
C VAL A 59 -4.91 0.68 8.77
N GLY A 60 -6.22 0.51 8.62
CA GLY A 60 -7.12 0.19 9.72
C GLY A 60 -7.84 -1.12 9.42
N ARG A 61 -8.44 -1.67 10.45
CA ARG A 61 -9.24 -2.89 10.31
C ARG A 61 -10.48 -2.82 11.17
N ARG A 62 -11.50 -3.55 10.77
CA ARG A 62 -12.70 -3.74 11.59
C ARG A 62 -13.24 -5.16 11.40
N ARG A 63 -13.94 -5.62 12.40
CA ARG A 63 -14.55 -6.93 12.38
C ARG A 63 -16.01 -6.84 12.01
N VAL A 64 -16.44 -7.70 11.08
CA VAL A 64 -17.84 -7.88 10.72
C VAL A 64 -18.13 -9.38 10.83
N GLY A 65 -18.83 -9.78 11.90
CA GLY A 65 -19.00 -11.19 12.20
C GLY A 65 -17.67 -11.88 12.48
N THR A 66 -17.31 -12.87 11.68
CA THR A 66 -16.02 -13.58 11.76
C THR A 66 -15.01 -13.05 10.77
N THR A 67 -15.37 -12.06 9.98
CA THR A 67 -14.53 -11.52 8.91
C THR A 67 -13.82 -10.24 9.39
N ILE A 68 -12.52 -10.14 9.09
CA ILE A 68 -11.75 -8.93 9.34
C ILE A 68 -11.58 -8.21 8.01
N LEU A 69 -12.01 -6.94 7.97
CA LEU A 69 -11.89 -6.08 6.80
C LEU A 69 -10.77 -5.05 7.03
N TYR A 70 -9.95 -4.85 6.03
CA TYR A 70 -8.87 -3.86 6.05
C TYR A 70 -9.18 -2.70 5.12
N ARG A 71 -8.67 -1.51 5.46
CA ARG A 71 -8.81 -0.30 4.66
C ARG A 71 -7.57 0.57 4.79
N VAL A 72 -7.35 1.46 3.84
CA VAL A 72 -6.36 2.52 3.97
C VAL A 72 -6.87 3.52 5.01
N ALA A 73 -6.09 3.80 6.03
CA ALA A 73 -6.49 4.70 7.12
C ALA A 73 -5.94 6.12 6.95
N ASP A 74 -4.80 6.26 6.30
CA ASP A 74 -4.14 7.56 6.11
C ASP A 74 -4.20 7.95 4.63
N PRO A 75 -4.90 9.04 4.28
CA PRO A 75 -5.04 9.48 2.89
C PRO A 75 -3.73 9.91 2.24
N VAL A 76 -2.66 10.11 2.99
CA VAL A 76 -1.34 10.43 2.41
C VAL A 76 -0.84 9.31 1.50
N ILE A 77 -1.24 8.06 1.76
CA ILE A 77 -0.75 6.90 1.01
C ILE A 77 -1.12 6.98 -0.47
N PRO A 78 -2.41 7.07 -0.86
CA PRO A 78 -2.76 7.21 -2.28
C PRO A 78 -2.19 8.49 -2.89
N GLN A 79 -2.14 9.59 -2.14
CA GLN A 79 -1.60 10.86 -2.63
C GLN A 79 -0.12 10.74 -2.96
N LEU A 80 0.67 10.14 -2.06
CA LEU A 80 2.11 9.96 -2.24
C LEU A 80 2.40 9.02 -3.42
N CYS A 81 1.70 7.91 -3.49
CA CYS A 81 1.85 6.95 -4.59
C CYS A 81 1.55 7.61 -5.93
N GLU A 82 0.50 8.42 -6.03
CA GLU A 82 0.14 9.10 -7.27
C GLU A 82 1.22 10.12 -7.67
N ILE A 83 1.75 10.88 -6.74
CA ILE A 83 2.80 11.87 -7.00
C ILE A 83 4.06 11.20 -7.55
N VAL A 84 4.51 10.13 -6.91
CA VAL A 84 5.71 9.40 -7.33
C VAL A 84 5.50 8.71 -8.67
N CYS A 85 4.37 8.06 -8.86
CA CYS A 85 4.06 7.36 -10.13
C CYS A 85 3.95 8.36 -11.28
N ALA A 86 3.34 9.50 -11.08
CA ALA A 86 3.25 10.55 -12.10
C ALA A 86 4.64 11.06 -12.50
N SER A 87 5.52 11.23 -11.51
CA SER A 87 6.91 11.62 -11.76
C SER A 87 7.64 10.58 -12.62
N LEU A 88 7.48 9.30 -12.28
CA LEU A 88 8.11 8.21 -13.03
C LEU A 88 7.58 8.12 -14.46
N ARG A 89 6.27 8.25 -14.64
CA ARG A 89 5.66 8.24 -15.99
C ARG A 89 6.23 9.34 -16.86
N ARG A 90 6.39 10.54 -16.31
CA ARG A 90 6.99 11.67 -17.06
C ARG A 90 8.43 11.37 -17.48
N ARG A 91 9.21 10.78 -16.57
CA ARG A 91 10.59 10.40 -16.85
C ARG A 91 10.68 9.35 -17.95
N TYR A 92 9.86 8.30 -17.87
CA TYR A 92 9.87 7.23 -18.86
C TYR A 92 9.39 7.73 -20.24
N ALA A 93 8.40 8.61 -20.28
CA ALA A 93 7.95 9.23 -21.51
C ALA A 93 9.07 10.05 -22.15
N ALA A 94 9.79 10.84 -21.38
CA ALA A 94 10.92 11.64 -21.87
C ALA A 94 12.06 10.76 -22.41
N LEU A 95 12.36 9.65 -21.73
CA LEU A 95 13.38 8.70 -22.20
C LEU A 95 12.97 8.01 -23.49
N ALA A 96 11.69 7.67 -23.65
CA ALA A 96 11.16 7.07 -24.87
C ALA A 96 11.28 8.01 -26.06
N GLU A 97 11.10 9.32 -25.85
CA GLU A 97 11.23 10.32 -26.91
C GLU A 97 12.67 10.48 -27.41
N GLN A 98 13.66 10.15 -26.56
CA GLN A 98 15.07 10.21 -26.92
C GLN A 98 15.56 8.97 -27.67
N ALA A 99 14.78 7.90 -27.62
CA ALA A 99 15.08 6.68 -28.32
C ALA A 99 14.60 6.76 -29.76
#